data_c16c85fdef4af6a3a023e1c3a8f910ac
#
_entry.id   c16c85fdef4af6a3a023e1c3a8f910ac
#
_cell.length_a   1.000
_cell.length_b   1.000
_cell.length_c   1.000
_cell.angle_alpha   90.00
_cell.angle_beta   90.00
_cell.angle_gamma   90.00
#
_symmetry.space_group_name_H-M   'P 1'
#
loop_
_entity.id
_entity.type
_entity.pdbx_description
1 polymer ?
#
loop_
_entity_poly.entity_id
_entity_poly.type
_entity_poly.pdbx_seq_one_letter_code
_entity_poly.pdbx_strand_id
1 'polypeptide(L)'
;MRARRPLLARRPRRPDRYPPGPLRELAAVPAPPATTPVSRLELLALDVETTGLDPRADHLLSLGWVPVVGGRVRLAEAREHRVRPPDGVGVGASATWHRLTDDGLSDAAAPADVLPRLLADLRGRVLLAHHAPIEVGFVAAATLTAYGARAPLTVVDTLALEHRLRADVNGEVHGSLRLDAARRSHGLPRYAAHDALTDAIAAAELLLAQVAELEQRLGREVLLRDLLPTRSG
;
A
#
# COMPACT_ATOMS: atom_id res chain seq x y z
N MET A 1 -5.45 -36.67 11.01
CA MET A 1 -5.77 -35.28 11.39
C MET A 1 -4.57 -34.68 12.12
N ARG A 2 -3.72 -33.89 11.44
CA ARG A 2 -2.63 -33.16 12.12
C ARG A 2 -3.18 -31.80 12.56
N ALA A 3 -3.18 -31.55 13.86
CA ALA A 3 -3.59 -30.27 14.44
C ALA A 3 -2.72 -29.15 13.83
N ARG A 4 -3.38 -28.17 13.16
CA ARG A 4 -2.72 -26.96 12.66
C ARG A 4 -2.21 -26.17 13.86
N ARG A 5 -0.89 -25.97 13.95
CA ARG A 5 -0.29 -25.08 14.95
C ARG A 5 -0.93 -23.68 14.83
N PRO A 6 -1.29 -23.05 15.96
CA PRO A 6 -1.84 -21.72 15.93
C PRO A 6 -0.82 -20.75 15.31
N LEU A 7 -1.31 -19.86 14.45
CA LEU A 7 -0.56 -18.73 13.93
C LEU A 7 0.13 -18.04 15.10
N LEU A 8 1.46 -18.11 15.12
CA LEU A 8 2.28 -17.36 16.08
C LEU A 8 1.82 -15.92 16.06
N ALA A 9 1.27 -15.46 17.18
CA ALA A 9 0.95 -14.06 17.40
C ALA A 9 2.17 -13.22 16.98
N ARG A 10 1.98 -12.26 16.06
CA ARG A 10 3.04 -11.30 15.75
C ARG A 10 3.56 -10.78 17.09
N ARG A 11 4.88 -10.84 17.30
CA ARG A 11 5.50 -10.27 18.49
C ARG A 11 4.96 -8.86 18.70
N PRO A 12 4.55 -8.51 19.93
CA PRO A 12 4.02 -7.18 20.19
C PRO A 12 5.05 -6.15 19.69
N ARG A 13 4.57 -5.14 18.97
CA ARG A 13 5.40 -4.01 18.59
C ARG A 13 5.94 -3.40 19.88
N ARG A 14 7.24 -3.13 19.93
CA ARG A 14 7.86 -2.42 21.05
C ARG A 14 8.09 -0.97 20.65
N PRO A 15 7.19 -0.04 20.99
CA PRO A 15 7.28 1.35 20.58
C PRO A 15 8.58 2.02 21.08
N ASP A 16 9.09 1.59 22.22
CA ASP A 16 10.36 2.01 22.81
C ASP A 16 11.60 1.78 21.93
N ARG A 17 11.52 0.88 20.96
CA ARG A 17 12.58 0.64 19.97
C ARG A 17 12.66 1.68 18.84
N TYR A 18 11.66 2.54 18.76
CA TYR A 18 11.60 3.59 17.75
C TYR A 18 11.96 4.95 18.37
N PRO A 19 12.62 5.85 17.63
CA PRO A 19 12.89 7.19 18.12
C PRO A 19 11.59 7.93 18.45
N PRO A 20 11.61 8.90 19.39
CA PRO A 20 10.44 9.74 19.66
C PRO A 20 9.90 10.40 18.39
N GLY A 21 8.58 10.52 18.27
CA GLY A 21 7.91 11.16 17.14
C GLY A 21 7.01 10.23 16.34
N PRO A 22 6.68 10.60 15.08
CA PRO A 22 5.62 9.97 14.28
C PRO A 22 5.78 8.45 14.09
N LEU A 23 7.01 7.97 13.96
CA LEU A 23 7.28 6.54 13.78
C LEU A 23 6.99 5.73 15.06
N ARG A 24 7.32 6.29 16.24
CA ARG A 24 6.99 5.68 17.54
C ARG A 24 5.47 5.68 17.77
N GLU A 25 4.81 6.76 17.40
CA GLU A 25 3.35 6.88 17.51
C GLU A 25 2.64 5.86 16.64
N LEU A 26 3.10 5.66 15.39
CA LEU A 26 2.62 4.57 14.52
C LEU A 26 2.84 3.20 15.17
N ALA A 27 4.04 2.95 15.72
CA ALA A 27 4.38 1.67 16.34
C ALA A 27 3.60 1.41 17.64
N ALA A 28 3.15 2.45 18.34
CA ALA A 28 2.38 2.33 19.57
C ALA A 28 0.95 1.79 19.34
N VAL A 29 0.40 1.98 18.15
CA VAL A 29 -0.91 1.44 17.81
C VAL A 29 -0.77 0.00 17.31
N PRO A 30 -1.40 -0.99 17.96
CA PRO A 30 -1.30 -2.38 17.53
C PRO A 30 -1.94 -2.58 16.15
N ALA A 31 -1.39 -3.52 15.38
CA ALA A 31 -2.03 -3.93 14.13
C ALA A 31 -3.38 -4.62 14.42
N PRO A 32 -4.39 -4.46 13.57
CA PRO A 32 -5.64 -5.17 13.71
C PRO A 32 -5.42 -6.69 13.80
N PRO A 33 -6.20 -7.41 14.64
CA PRO A 33 -6.17 -8.86 14.67
C PRO A 33 -6.45 -9.45 13.27
N ALA A 34 -5.80 -10.57 12.94
CA ALA A 34 -6.02 -11.24 11.65
C ALA A 34 -7.45 -11.75 11.46
N THR A 35 -8.22 -11.84 12.53
CA THR A 35 -9.65 -12.22 12.55
C THR A 35 -10.59 -11.02 12.40
N THR A 36 -10.07 -9.80 12.25
CA THR A 36 -10.91 -8.62 12.06
C THR A 36 -11.60 -8.69 10.69
N PRO A 37 -12.94 -8.54 10.63
CA PRO A 37 -13.67 -8.44 9.39
C PRO A 37 -13.22 -7.23 8.56
N VAL A 38 -13.15 -7.39 7.24
CA VAL A 38 -12.72 -6.30 6.34
C VAL A 38 -13.66 -5.10 6.44
N SER A 39 -14.95 -5.33 6.66
CA SER A 39 -15.95 -4.28 6.89
C SER A 39 -15.66 -3.37 8.09
N ARG A 40 -14.83 -3.84 9.04
CA ARG A 40 -14.42 -3.11 10.25
C ARG A 40 -12.96 -2.65 10.21
N LEU A 41 -12.24 -2.93 9.13
CA LEU A 41 -10.88 -2.45 8.97
C LEU A 41 -10.89 -0.97 8.54
N GLU A 42 -9.90 -0.26 9.05
CA GLU A 42 -9.45 0.97 8.42
C GLU A 42 -8.20 0.66 7.60
N LEU A 43 -8.24 1.01 6.31
CA LEU A 43 -7.09 0.86 5.42
C LEU A 43 -6.66 2.24 4.93
N LEU A 44 -5.40 2.35 4.54
CA LEU A 44 -4.87 3.49 3.81
C LEU A 44 -4.33 2.97 2.48
N ALA A 45 -5.02 3.27 1.39
CA ALA A 45 -4.51 2.99 0.06
C ALA A 45 -3.43 4.02 -0.27
N LEU A 46 -2.28 3.54 -0.68
CA LEU A 46 -1.09 4.33 -1.03
C LEU A 46 -0.56 3.87 -2.37
N ASP A 47 -0.16 4.83 -3.18
CA ASP A 47 0.65 4.63 -4.36
C ASP A 47 1.76 5.67 -4.40
N VAL A 48 2.88 5.37 -5.08
CA VAL A 48 4.04 6.25 -5.17
C VAL A 48 4.55 6.35 -6.60
N GLU A 49 4.91 7.57 -7.02
CA GLU A 49 5.71 7.79 -8.23
C GLU A 49 7.17 7.96 -7.85
N THR A 50 8.06 7.34 -8.64
CA THR A 50 9.47 7.21 -8.31
C THR A 50 10.34 7.39 -9.55
N THR A 51 11.64 7.63 -9.37
CA THR A 51 12.61 7.67 -10.47
C THR A 51 12.89 6.31 -11.09
N GLY A 52 12.55 5.22 -10.37
CA GLY A 52 12.70 3.83 -10.79
C GLY A 52 12.18 2.88 -9.71
N LEU A 53 12.52 1.60 -9.76
CA LEU A 53 11.89 0.56 -8.94
C LEU A 53 12.75 0.05 -7.76
N ASP A 54 14.00 0.48 -7.65
CA ASP A 54 14.89 0.07 -6.55
C ASP A 54 14.93 1.12 -5.43
N PRO A 55 14.29 0.89 -4.27
CA PRO A 55 14.27 1.84 -3.16
C PRO A 55 15.66 2.16 -2.56
N ARG A 56 16.73 1.48 -3.01
CA ARG A 56 18.10 1.74 -2.57
C ARG A 56 18.82 2.72 -3.50
N ALA A 57 18.40 2.83 -4.76
CA ALA A 57 19.00 3.63 -5.79
C ALA A 57 18.07 4.74 -6.29
N ASP A 58 16.77 4.52 -6.21
CA ASP A 58 15.74 5.39 -6.73
C ASP A 58 15.08 6.24 -5.65
N HIS A 59 14.37 7.29 -6.07
CA HIS A 59 13.84 8.32 -5.20
C HIS A 59 12.34 8.51 -5.40
N LEU A 60 11.63 8.88 -4.33
CA LEU A 60 10.23 9.29 -4.36
C LEU A 60 10.08 10.62 -5.10
N LEU A 61 9.05 10.74 -5.92
CA LEU A 61 8.65 11.93 -6.66
C LEU A 61 7.24 12.40 -6.30
N SER A 62 6.33 11.46 -6.00
CA SER A 62 4.98 11.74 -5.52
C SER A 62 4.48 10.62 -4.61
N LEU A 63 3.63 10.97 -3.67
CA LEU A 63 2.87 10.02 -2.84
C LEU A 63 1.40 10.43 -2.87
N GLY A 64 0.54 9.48 -3.22
CA GLY A 64 -0.91 9.65 -3.19
C GLY A 64 -1.53 8.63 -2.24
N TRP A 65 -2.42 9.08 -1.33
CA TRP A 65 -3.11 8.14 -0.45
C TRP A 65 -4.53 8.54 -0.14
N VAL A 66 -5.36 7.54 0.12
CA VAL A 66 -6.76 7.71 0.47
C VAL A 66 -7.19 6.68 1.52
N PRO A 67 -7.88 7.09 2.59
CA PRO A 67 -8.44 6.16 3.56
C PRO A 67 -9.61 5.36 2.97
N VAL A 68 -9.71 4.09 3.41
CA VAL A 68 -10.89 3.24 3.18
C VAL A 68 -11.43 2.85 4.55
N VAL A 69 -12.63 3.27 4.87
CA VAL A 69 -13.27 3.06 6.17
C VAL A 69 -14.69 2.54 5.99
N GLY A 70 -15.01 1.42 6.64
CA GLY A 70 -16.33 0.81 6.54
C GLY A 70 -16.71 0.43 5.09
N GLY A 71 -15.74 -0.06 4.31
CA GLY A 71 -15.95 -0.43 2.91
C GLY A 71 -16.17 0.77 1.96
N ARG A 72 -15.77 1.97 2.35
CA ARG A 72 -15.95 3.20 1.56
C ARG A 72 -14.64 3.97 1.40
N VAL A 73 -14.33 4.34 0.17
CA VAL A 73 -13.21 5.23 -0.15
C VAL A 73 -13.55 6.65 0.31
N ARG A 74 -12.72 7.26 1.15
CA ARG A 74 -12.95 8.57 1.78
C ARG A 74 -12.28 9.68 0.99
N LEU A 75 -12.82 10.01 -0.19
CA LEU A 75 -12.22 10.97 -1.12
C LEU A 75 -11.97 12.35 -0.49
N ALA A 76 -12.81 12.80 0.45
CA ALA A 76 -12.60 14.07 1.15
C ALA A 76 -11.34 14.09 2.03
N GLU A 77 -10.79 12.92 2.37
CA GLU A 77 -9.58 12.74 3.16
C GLU A 77 -8.37 12.34 2.29
N ALA A 78 -8.57 12.28 0.97
CA ALA A 78 -7.51 11.95 0.01
C ALA A 78 -6.42 13.02 0.01
N ARG A 79 -5.17 12.60 -0.21
CA ARG A 79 -4.01 13.48 -0.23
C ARG A 79 -3.06 13.08 -1.33
N GLU A 80 -2.45 14.09 -1.92
CA GLU A 80 -1.34 13.96 -2.83
C GLU A 80 -0.23 14.92 -2.41
N HIS A 81 0.99 14.44 -2.43
CA HIS A 81 2.18 15.23 -2.14
C HIS A 81 3.26 14.93 -3.16
N ARG A 82 3.65 15.94 -3.90
CA ARG A 82 4.88 15.90 -4.68
C ARG A 82 6.06 16.09 -3.74
N VAL A 83 7.13 15.36 -4.00
CA VAL A 83 8.36 15.47 -3.21
C VAL A 83 9.56 15.69 -4.11
N ARG A 84 10.47 16.53 -3.63
CA ARG A 84 11.69 16.84 -4.35
C ARG A 84 12.72 15.74 -4.12
N PRO A 85 13.27 15.13 -5.18
CA PRO A 85 14.41 14.22 -5.04
C PRO A 85 15.65 15.00 -4.56
N PRO A 86 16.71 14.30 -4.12
CA PRO A 86 17.98 14.93 -3.76
C PRO A 86 18.56 15.78 -4.89
N ASP A 87 19.34 16.81 -4.53
CA ASP A 87 19.98 17.68 -5.51
C ASP A 87 20.83 16.88 -6.52
N GLY A 88 20.70 17.23 -7.78
CA GLY A 88 21.38 16.53 -8.89
C GLY A 88 20.70 15.25 -9.37
N VAL A 89 19.58 14.86 -8.76
CA VAL A 89 18.75 13.74 -9.23
C VAL A 89 17.56 14.31 -10.00
N GLY A 90 17.52 14.06 -11.29
CA GLY A 90 16.37 14.41 -12.14
C GLY A 90 15.35 13.26 -12.20
N VAL A 91 14.15 13.56 -12.67
CA VAL A 91 13.09 12.57 -12.89
C VAL A 91 13.47 11.53 -13.97
N GLY A 92 14.42 11.84 -14.83
CA GLY A 92 14.98 10.92 -15.83
C GLY A 92 13.92 10.33 -16.77
N ALA A 93 14.10 9.07 -17.13
CA ALA A 93 13.20 8.34 -18.04
C ALA A 93 11.79 8.09 -17.43
N SER A 94 11.65 8.15 -16.11
CA SER A 94 10.38 7.93 -15.42
C SER A 94 9.34 9.01 -15.74
N ALA A 95 9.76 10.23 -16.15
CA ALA A 95 8.89 11.31 -16.60
C ALA A 95 7.91 10.88 -17.72
N THR A 96 8.28 9.89 -18.53
CA THR A 96 7.42 9.36 -19.59
C THR A 96 6.19 8.64 -19.05
N TRP A 97 6.23 8.20 -17.80
CA TRP A 97 5.14 7.47 -17.15
C TRP A 97 4.24 8.39 -16.32
N HIS A 98 4.79 9.13 -15.35
CA HIS A 98 4.05 9.92 -14.38
C HIS A 98 3.92 11.42 -14.75
N ARG A 99 4.52 11.87 -15.85
CA ARG A 99 4.44 13.26 -16.36
C ARG A 99 4.94 14.34 -15.39
N LEU A 100 5.61 13.97 -14.31
CA LEU A 100 6.29 14.91 -13.43
C LEU A 100 7.56 15.42 -14.14
N THR A 101 7.87 16.69 -13.94
CA THR A 101 9.07 17.34 -14.51
C THR A 101 9.94 17.88 -13.39
N ASP A 102 11.23 18.06 -13.67
CA ASP A 102 12.19 18.63 -12.70
C ASP A 102 11.72 19.99 -12.20
N ASP A 103 11.26 20.86 -13.11
CA ASP A 103 10.72 22.18 -12.77
C ASP A 103 9.47 22.08 -11.88
N GLY A 104 8.60 21.09 -12.14
CA GLY A 104 7.39 20.85 -11.35
C GLY A 104 7.66 20.30 -9.94
N LEU A 105 8.88 19.85 -9.67
CA LEU A 105 9.32 19.32 -8.38
C LEU A 105 10.31 20.27 -7.65
N SER A 106 10.78 21.34 -8.27
CA SER A 106 11.79 22.26 -7.71
C SER A 106 11.37 22.83 -6.35
N ASP A 107 10.11 23.23 -6.23
CA ASP A 107 9.53 23.82 -5.02
C ASP A 107 8.78 22.79 -4.14
N ALA A 108 8.84 21.50 -4.48
CA ALA A 108 8.17 20.45 -3.72
C ALA A 108 8.87 20.23 -2.37
N ALA A 109 8.10 19.77 -1.38
CA ALA A 109 8.60 19.43 -0.06
C ALA A 109 9.64 18.30 -0.12
N ALA A 110 10.56 18.24 0.84
CA ALA A 110 11.42 17.08 0.98
C ALA A 110 10.59 15.87 1.47
N PRO A 111 10.97 14.63 1.12
CA PRO A 111 10.27 13.44 1.60
C PRO A 111 10.13 13.40 3.13
N ALA A 112 11.12 13.90 3.86
CA ALA A 112 11.11 13.99 5.32
C ALA A 112 9.98 14.86 5.89
N ASP A 113 9.53 15.88 5.14
CA ASP A 113 8.45 16.78 5.56
C ASP A 113 7.06 16.16 5.34
N VAL A 114 6.92 15.26 4.37
CA VAL A 114 5.67 14.56 4.05
C VAL A 114 5.47 13.32 4.93
N LEU A 115 6.55 12.63 5.29
CA LEU A 115 6.51 11.40 6.09
C LEU A 115 5.72 11.52 7.40
N PRO A 116 5.85 12.57 8.23
CA PRO A 116 5.08 12.68 9.47
C PRO A 116 3.58 12.58 9.23
N ARG A 117 3.08 13.16 8.14
CA ARG A 117 1.67 13.13 7.78
C ARG A 117 1.23 11.74 7.34
N LEU A 118 1.99 11.10 6.44
CA LEU A 118 1.72 9.73 6.02
C LEU A 118 1.71 8.77 7.20
N LEU A 119 2.68 8.87 8.12
CA LEU A 119 2.76 8.03 9.31
C LEU A 119 1.59 8.28 10.26
N ALA A 120 1.14 9.53 10.40
CA ALA A 120 -0.05 9.86 11.18
C ALA A 120 -1.32 9.24 10.58
N ASP A 121 -1.49 9.35 9.26
CA ASP A 121 -2.64 8.77 8.56
C ASP A 121 -2.60 7.23 8.51
N LEU A 122 -1.42 6.60 8.64
CA LEU A 122 -1.25 5.14 8.76
C LEU A 122 -1.53 4.59 10.17
N ARG A 123 -1.64 5.43 11.20
CA ARG A 123 -1.87 4.94 12.58
C ARG A 123 -3.17 4.15 12.70
N GLY A 124 -3.07 2.90 13.14
CA GLY A 124 -4.21 2.00 13.28
C GLY A 124 -4.72 1.41 11.96
N ARG A 125 -4.20 1.84 10.83
CA ARG A 125 -4.63 1.40 9.50
C ARG A 125 -3.73 0.32 8.93
N VAL A 126 -4.31 -0.50 8.07
CA VAL A 126 -3.60 -1.45 7.21
C VAL A 126 -3.21 -0.72 5.93
N LEU A 127 -1.94 -0.78 5.55
CA LEU A 127 -1.51 -0.28 4.25
C LEU A 127 -2.11 -1.14 3.15
N LEU A 128 -2.66 -0.51 2.14
CA LEU A 128 -3.19 -1.12 0.93
C LEU A 128 -2.42 -0.56 -0.27
N ALA A 129 -1.94 -1.43 -1.16
CA ALA A 129 -1.32 -1.02 -2.41
C ALA A 129 -1.55 -2.05 -3.52
N HIS A 130 -1.24 -1.68 -4.75
CA HIS A 130 -1.21 -2.61 -5.88
C HIS A 130 0.24 -2.88 -6.25
N HIS A 131 0.77 -4.09 -5.95
CA HIS A 131 2.18 -4.45 -5.97
C HIS A 131 2.96 -3.81 -4.80
N ALA A 132 2.42 -3.99 -3.61
CA ALA A 132 2.88 -3.40 -2.36
C ALA A 132 4.40 -3.47 -2.02
N PRO A 133 5.23 -4.38 -2.57
CA PRO A 133 6.68 -4.32 -2.37
C PRO A 133 7.31 -2.97 -2.75
N ILE A 134 6.76 -2.24 -3.72
CA ILE A 134 7.26 -0.92 -4.14
C ILE A 134 7.00 0.10 -3.03
N GLU A 135 5.73 0.32 -2.64
CA GLU A 135 5.35 1.30 -1.63
C GLU A 135 6.02 1.00 -0.28
N VAL A 136 6.01 -0.28 0.13
CA VAL A 136 6.67 -0.72 1.36
C VAL A 136 8.18 -0.47 1.30
N GLY A 137 8.81 -0.72 0.16
CA GLY A 137 10.24 -0.51 -0.06
C GLY A 137 10.62 0.97 0.10
N PHE A 138 9.91 1.85 -0.61
CA PHE A 138 10.17 3.29 -0.56
C PHE A 138 9.82 3.92 0.79
N VAL A 139 8.70 3.56 1.41
CA VAL A 139 8.36 4.01 2.78
C VAL A 139 9.39 3.50 3.79
N ALA A 140 9.88 2.26 3.65
CA ALA A 140 10.92 1.73 4.54
C ALA A 140 12.26 2.46 4.35
N ALA A 141 12.66 2.79 3.12
CA ALA A 141 13.88 3.55 2.84
C ALA A 141 13.77 4.97 3.41
N ALA A 142 12.66 5.66 3.15
CA ALA A 142 12.42 7.01 3.63
C ALA A 142 12.37 7.08 5.17
N THR A 143 11.69 6.13 5.84
CA THR A 143 11.63 6.10 7.31
C THR A 143 12.96 5.68 7.94
N LEU A 144 13.74 4.82 7.27
CA LEU A 144 15.10 4.49 7.71
C LEU A 144 16.02 5.72 7.66
N THR A 145 15.94 6.49 6.58
CA THR A 145 16.72 7.73 6.42
C THR A 145 16.32 8.79 7.44
N ALA A 146 15.00 9.03 7.61
CA ALA A 146 14.51 10.11 8.47
C ALA A 146 14.56 9.78 9.98
N TYR A 147 14.40 8.50 10.34
CA TYR A 147 14.20 8.07 11.74
C TYR A 147 15.15 6.96 12.20
N GLY A 148 16.04 6.47 11.35
CA GLY A 148 16.94 5.36 11.67
C GLY A 148 16.24 3.99 11.84
N ALA A 149 14.97 3.88 11.47
CA ALA A 149 14.19 2.65 11.61
C ALA A 149 13.09 2.55 10.54
N ARG A 150 12.72 1.31 10.19
CA ARG A 150 11.67 1.03 9.22
C ARG A 150 10.29 1.06 9.86
N ALA A 151 9.29 1.61 9.17
CA ALA A 151 7.91 1.62 9.61
C ALA A 151 7.35 0.18 9.77
N PRO A 152 6.70 -0.13 10.91
CA PRO A 152 6.11 -1.45 11.15
C PRO A 152 4.71 -1.52 10.51
N LEU A 153 4.60 -1.88 9.24
CA LEU A 153 3.36 -1.91 8.48
C LEU A 153 2.69 -3.30 8.50
N THR A 154 1.36 -3.32 8.50
CA THR A 154 0.56 -4.46 8.06
C THR A 154 0.06 -4.11 6.67
N VAL A 155 0.16 -5.05 5.73
CA VAL A 155 0.03 -4.73 4.31
C VAL A 155 -0.93 -5.69 3.63
N VAL A 156 -1.82 -5.15 2.81
CA VAL A 156 -2.67 -5.86 1.85
C VAL A 156 -2.20 -5.47 0.44
N ASP A 157 -1.99 -6.45 -0.42
CA ASP A 157 -1.53 -6.28 -1.79
C ASP A 157 -2.60 -6.79 -2.77
N THR A 158 -3.23 -5.86 -3.50
CA THR A 158 -4.28 -6.20 -4.46
C THR A 158 -3.78 -6.98 -5.66
N LEU A 159 -2.49 -6.84 -6.05
CA LEU A 159 -1.90 -7.66 -7.11
C LEU A 159 -1.75 -9.10 -6.64
N ALA A 160 -1.21 -9.32 -5.44
CA ALA A 160 -1.09 -10.66 -4.87
C ALA A 160 -2.45 -11.31 -4.63
N LEU A 161 -3.47 -10.51 -4.29
CA LEU A 161 -4.84 -10.97 -4.15
C LEU A 161 -5.43 -11.34 -5.51
N GLU A 162 -5.25 -10.50 -6.54
CA GLU A 162 -5.69 -10.80 -7.90
C GLU A 162 -5.07 -12.09 -8.43
N HIS A 163 -3.76 -12.28 -8.20
CA HIS A 163 -3.09 -13.54 -8.56
C HIS A 163 -3.82 -14.75 -7.95
N ARG A 164 -4.16 -14.71 -6.66
CA ARG A 164 -4.88 -15.82 -5.98
C ARG A 164 -6.30 -16.03 -6.51
N LEU A 165 -6.98 -14.95 -6.91
CA LEU A 165 -8.34 -15.02 -7.46
C LEU A 165 -8.35 -15.55 -8.89
N ARG A 166 -7.28 -15.35 -9.69
CA ARG A 166 -7.20 -15.72 -11.10
C ARG A 166 -6.36 -16.96 -11.36
N ALA A 167 -5.61 -17.46 -10.38
CA ALA A 167 -4.84 -18.67 -10.53
C ALA A 167 -5.75 -19.88 -10.78
N ASP A 168 -5.37 -20.68 -11.77
CA ASP A 168 -6.00 -21.95 -12.06
C ASP A 168 -5.60 -23.05 -11.05
N VAL A 169 -5.99 -24.29 -11.31
CA VAL A 169 -5.69 -25.45 -10.45
C VAL A 169 -4.19 -25.75 -10.36
N ASN A 170 -3.39 -25.29 -11.32
CA ASN A 170 -1.94 -25.42 -11.36
C ASN A 170 -1.21 -24.21 -10.76
N GLY A 171 -1.96 -23.16 -10.37
CA GLY A 171 -1.42 -21.90 -9.88
C GLY A 171 -0.98 -20.94 -10.98
N GLU A 172 -1.33 -21.22 -12.24
CA GLU A 172 -1.00 -20.36 -13.39
C GLU A 172 -2.05 -19.27 -13.57
N VAL A 173 -1.60 -18.06 -13.91
CA VAL A 173 -2.48 -16.92 -14.20
C VAL A 173 -2.34 -16.54 -15.66
N HIS A 174 -3.45 -16.55 -16.38
CA HIS A 174 -3.53 -16.09 -17.76
C HIS A 174 -3.94 -14.62 -17.82
N GLY A 175 -3.15 -13.82 -18.54
CA GLY A 175 -3.40 -12.40 -18.70
C GLY A 175 -2.56 -11.50 -17.78
N SER A 176 -2.87 -10.22 -17.81
CA SER A 176 -2.12 -9.20 -17.05
C SER A 176 -2.75 -8.96 -15.68
N LEU A 177 -1.89 -8.89 -14.65
CA LEU A 177 -2.27 -8.51 -13.29
C LEU A 177 -2.06 -7.03 -12.99
N ARG A 178 -1.66 -6.22 -13.99
CA ARG A 178 -1.50 -4.77 -13.80
C ARG A 178 -2.82 -4.15 -13.35
N LEU A 179 -2.74 -3.06 -12.62
CA LEU A 179 -3.90 -2.40 -11.99
C LEU A 179 -5.06 -2.17 -12.96
N ASP A 180 -4.77 -1.64 -14.14
CA ASP A 180 -5.79 -1.37 -15.18
C ASP A 180 -6.45 -2.65 -15.71
N ALA A 181 -5.69 -3.74 -15.85
CA ALA A 181 -6.19 -5.03 -16.31
C ALA A 181 -7.02 -5.73 -15.22
N ALA A 182 -6.53 -5.74 -13.98
CA ALA A 182 -7.26 -6.26 -12.84
C ALA A 182 -8.58 -5.51 -12.62
N ARG A 183 -8.59 -4.18 -12.70
CA ARG A 183 -9.81 -3.38 -12.62
C ARG A 183 -10.82 -3.73 -13.72
N ARG A 184 -10.36 -3.91 -14.97
CA ARG A 184 -11.23 -4.33 -16.08
C ARG A 184 -11.86 -5.70 -15.85
N SER A 185 -11.12 -6.66 -15.30
CA SER A 185 -11.65 -8.00 -15.02
C SER A 185 -12.77 -7.99 -13.98
N HIS A 186 -12.79 -6.97 -13.11
CA HIS A 186 -13.85 -6.72 -12.14
C HIS A 186 -14.93 -5.74 -12.62
N GLY A 187 -14.92 -5.33 -13.90
CA GLY A 187 -15.91 -4.40 -14.46
C GLY A 187 -15.80 -2.96 -13.96
N LEU A 188 -14.67 -2.58 -13.37
CA LEU A 188 -14.44 -1.23 -12.83
C LEU A 188 -14.07 -0.22 -13.94
N PRO A 189 -14.43 1.05 -13.79
CA PRO A 189 -14.11 2.12 -14.75
C PRO A 189 -12.60 2.27 -14.97
N ARG A 190 -12.20 2.74 -16.15
CA ARG A 190 -10.81 3.08 -16.46
C ARG A 190 -10.46 4.45 -15.90
N TYR A 191 -9.27 4.54 -15.31
CA TYR A 191 -8.67 5.80 -14.90
C TYR A 191 -7.44 6.12 -15.75
N ALA A 192 -7.04 7.39 -15.79
CA ALA A 192 -5.73 7.77 -16.30
C ALA A 192 -4.69 7.24 -15.32
N ALA A 193 -3.80 6.38 -15.80
CA ALA A 193 -2.75 5.77 -14.99
C ALA A 193 -1.59 6.75 -14.74
N HIS A 194 -0.74 6.40 -13.77
CA HIS A 194 0.50 7.11 -13.43
C HIS A 194 0.28 8.50 -12.82
N ASP A 195 -0.68 8.56 -11.92
CA ASP A 195 -0.93 9.64 -10.97
C ASP A 195 -1.13 8.98 -9.61
N ALA A 196 -0.25 9.24 -8.66
CA ALA A 196 -0.17 8.49 -7.40
C ALA A 196 -1.51 8.47 -6.64
N LEU A 197 -2.24 9.60 -6.59
CA LEU A 197 -3.53 9.61 -5.92
C LEU A 197 -4.59 8.83 -6.70
N THR A 198 -4.62 8.96 -8.01
CA THR A 198 -5.55 8.24 -8.89
C THR A 198 -5.31 6.72 -8.78
N ASP A 199 -4.05 6.28 -8.76
CA ASP A 199 -3.71 4.86 -8.68
C ASP A 199 -3.96 4.30 -7.27
N ALA A 200 -3.78 5.09 -6.20
CA ALA A 200 -4.20 4.72 -4.84
C ALA A 200 -5.73 4.53 -4.74
N ILE A 201 -6.54 5.44 -5.33
CA ILE A 201 -7.99 5.30 -5.40
C ILE A 201 -8.37 4.06 -6.21
N ALA A 202 -7.72 3.86 -7.35
CA ALA A 202 -7.92 2.71 -8.21
C ALA A 202 -7.67 1.37 -7.49
N ALA A 203 -6.59 1.29 -6.69
CA ALA A 203 -6.27 0.13 -5.86
C ALA A 203 -7.30 -0.07 -4.73
N ALA A 204 -7.80 1.02 -4.14
CA ALA A 204 -8.84 0.96 -3.11
C ALA A 204 -10.14 0.36 -3.65
N GLU A 205 -10.62 0.85 -4.79
CA GLU A 205 -11.83 0.32 -5.43
C GLU A 205 -11.66 -1.13 -5.90
N LEU A 206 -10.47 -1.49 -6.43
CA LEU A 206 -10.15 -2.86 -6.79
C LEU A 206 -10.25 -3.78 -5.57
N LEU A 207 -9.70 -3.41 -4.42
CA LEU A 207 -9.84 -4.20 -3.21
C LEU A 207 -11.29 -4.45 -2.85
N LEU A 208 -12.16 -3.44 -2.93
CA LEU A 208 -13.59 -3.60 -2.60
C LEU A 208 -14.27 -4.62 -3.52
N ALA A 209 -13.96 -4.61 -4.82
CA ALA A 209 -14.45 -5.59 -5.77
C ALA A 209 -13.91 -7.01 -5.50
N GLN A 210 -12.61 -7.12 -5.19
CA GLN A 210 -11.97 -8.39 -4.82
C GLN A 210 -12.56 -8.97 -3.52
N VAL A 211 -12.86 -8.12 -2.54
CA VAL A 211 -13.52 -8.55 -1.29
C VAL A 211 -14.91 -9.10 -1.57
N ALA A 212 -15.71 -8.42 -2.40
CA ALA A 212 -17.04 -8.90 -2.78
C ALA A 212 -16.97 -10.26 -3.50
N GLU A 213 -16.01 -10.46 -4.41
CA GLU A 213 -15.79 -11.76 -5.05
C GLU A 213 -15.36 -12.85 -4.06
N LEU A 214 -14.47 -12.51 -3.11
CA LEU A 214 -14.04 -13.44 -2.06
C LEU A 214 -15.20 -13.85 -1.13
N GLU A 215 -16.07 -12.91 -0.74
CA GLU A 215 -17.25 -13.22 0.09
C GLU A 215 -18.19 -14.20 -0.61
N GLN A 216 -18.41 -14.02 -1.92
CA GLN A 216 -19.19 -14.97 -2.71
C GLN A 216 -18.54 -16.36 -2.75
N ARG A 217 -17.21 -16.44 -2.95
CA ARG A 217 -16.48 -17.72 -2.99
C ARG A 217 -16.42 -18.43 -1.64
N LEU A 218 -16.28 -17.67 -0.55
CA LEU A 218 -16.14 -18.22 0.79
C LEU A 218 -17.49 -18.49 1.47
N GLY A 219 -18.58 -17.89 1.00
CA GLY A 219 -19.90 -17.96 1.64
C GLY A 219 -19.93 -17.31 3.03
N ARG A 220 -19.00 -16.42 3.32
CA ARG A 220 -18.89 -15.70 4.60
C ARG A 220 -18.16 -14.38 4.43
N GLU A 221 -18.28 -13.51 5.45
CA GLU A 221 -17.52 -12.27 5.52
C GLU A 221 -16.00 -12.51 5.44
N VAL A 222 -15.28 -11.68 4.65
CA VAL A 222 -13.83 -11.73 4.49
C VAL A 222 -13.16 -11.12 5.72
N LEU A 223 -12.14 -11.81 6.23
CA LEU A 223 -11.32 -11.37 7.36
C LEU A 223 -9.95 -10.90 6.87
N LEU A 224 -9.26 -10.09 7.67
CA LEU A 224 -7.91 -9.60 7.33
C LEU A 224 -6.96 -10.75 6.92
N ARG A 225 -7.01 -11.89 7.60
CA ARG A 225 -6.18 -13.05 7.26
C ARG A 225 -6.40 -13.59 5.84
N ASP A 226 -7.61 -13.40 5.30
CA ASP A 226 -7.95 -13.86 3.95
C ASP A 226 -7.32 -12.97 2.87
N LEU A 227 -6.95 -11.73 3.22
CA LEU A 227 -6.27 -10.78 2.35
C LEU A 227 -4.73 -10.87 2.45
N LEU A 228 -4.20 -11.38 3.56
CA LEU A 228 -2.76 -11.48 3.77
C LEU A 228 -2.16 -12.61 2.92
N PRO A 229 -0.85 -12.52 2.55
CA PRO A 229 -0.17 -13.60 1.85
C PRO A 229 -0.26 -14.91 2.63
N THR A 230 -0.58 -15.98 1.94
CA THR A 230 -0.46 -17.33 2.51
C THR A 230 1.02 -17.61 2.70
N ARG A 231 1.44 -17.91 3.93
CA ARG A 231 2.81 -18.40 4.14
C ARG A 231 2.92 -19.75 3.43
N SER A 232 3.71 -19.78 2.36
CA SER A 232 4.25 -21.04 1.86
C SER A 232 5.04 -21.66 3.00
N GLY A 233 4.68 -22.88 3.39
CA GLY A 233 5.35 -23.65 4.43
C GLY A 233 6.74 -24.08 4.00
#